data_bb3e0d50579f2f066050843657b202c7
#
_entry.id   bb3e0d50579f2f066050843657b202c7
#
_cell.length_a   1.000
_cell.length_b   1.000
_cell.length_c   1.000
_cell.angle_alpha   90.00
_cell.angle_beta   90.00
_cell.angle_gamma   90.00
#
_symmetry.space_group_name_H-M   'P 1'
#
loop_
_entity.id
_entity.type
_entity.pdbx_description
1 polymer ?
#
loop_
_entity_poly.entity_id
_entity_poly.type
_entity_poly.pdbx_seq_one_letter_code
_entity_poly.pdbx_strand_id
1 'polypeptide(L)'
;MDRRELLDKTARSEEERLLLSRVWDKREQCRLRNIPTATAFLSPQEQAAATRLLNALGDREGYALWGGYQGAERRRLLFLPDWMAEPDDSAVAALRAVCRSGASLTHRDFLGSVMALGLTREKIGDILVESGGCQVLVDPLSLDFLTQSWDSAGRERLTVTPLPLEELTVPKAAVKEVRDTVSSLRLDNVLASGFGLSRGKAAETVEKGAVQVNYTVCQKPDKPVSAGDVITCRGLGKCVLDTVGSPTKKNRLPVVIRRFI
;
A
#
# COMPACT_ATOMS: atom_id res chain seq x y z
N MET A 1 18.50 10.38 -22.03
CA MET A 1 17.82 11.41 -21.22
C MET A 1 18.58 11.56 -19.92
N ASP A 2 18.89 12.79 -19.51
CA ASP A 2 19.63 13.05 -18.30
C ASP A 2 18.76 12.65 -17.07
N ARG A 3 19.42 12.16 -15.98
CA ARG A 3 18.76 11.80 -14.72
C ARG A 3 17.84 12.91 -14.20
N ARG A 4 18.33 14.15 -14.20
CA ARG A 4 17.60 15.30 -13.68
C ARG A 4 16.33 15.55 -14.50
N GLU A 5 16.44 15.56 -15.80
CA GLU A 5 15.34 15.78 -16.72
C GLU A 5 14.25 14.72 -16.57
N LEU A 6 14.64 13.44 -16.41
CA LEU A 6 13.69 12.35 -16.21
C LEU A 6 12.96 12.44 -14.87
N LEU A 7 13.69 12.76 -13.79
CA LEU A 7 13.09 12.95 -12.47
C LEU A 7 12.11 14.12 -12.47
N ASP A 8 12.48 15.27 -13.07
CA ASP A 8 11.63 16.45 -13.16
C ASP A 8 10.36 16.19 -14.00
N LYS A 9 10.45 15.34 -15.03
CA LYS A 9 9.31 14.94 -15.88
C LYS A 9 8.37 13.94 -15.19
N THR A 10 8.91 13.09 -14.31
CA THR A 10 8.17 11.97 -13.72
C THR A 10 7.54 12.34 -12.38
N ALA A 11 8.21 13.17 -11.60
CA ALA A 11 7.76 13.60 -10.28
C ALA A 11 6.63 14.63 -10.36
N ARG A 12 5.71 14.58 -9.40
CA ARG A 12 4.57 15.50 -9.27
C ARG A 12 4.71 16.49 -8.12
N SER A 13 5.67 16.25 -7.23
CA SER A 13 6.03 17.14 -6.11
C SER A 13 7.52 17.00 -5.80
N GLU A 14 8.05 17.90 -4.98
CA GLU A 14 9.45 17.85 -4.55
C GLU A 14 9.72 16.62 -3.65
N GLU A 15 8.77 16.24 -2.78
CA GLU A 15 8.89 15.04 -1.97
C GLU A 15 8.94 13.79 -2.87
N GLU A 16 8.07 13.73 -3.89
CA GLU A 16 8.08 12.62 -4.85
C GLU A 16 9.38 12.59 -5.65
N ARG A 17 9.91 13.74 -6.03
CA ARG A 17 11.21 13.85 -6.71
C ARG A 17 12.35 13.29 -5.86
N LEU A 18 12.38 13.59 -4.56
CA LEU A 18 13.36 13.07 -3.63
C LEU A 18 13.23 11.55 -3.49
N LEU A 19 12.01 11.03 -3.37
CA LEU A 19 11.73 9.60 -3.36
C LEU A 19 12.28 8.92 -4.63
N LEU A 20 11.93 9.45 -5.80
CA LEU A 20 12.35 8.89 -7.09
C LEU A 20 13.87 8.95 -7.29
N SER A 21 14.53 9.97 -6.74
CA SER A 21 16.00 10.02 -6.70
C SER A 21 16.59 8.86 -5.90
N ARG A 22 16.03 8.54 -4.73
CA ARG A 22 16.46 7.39 -3.91
C ARG A 22 16.20 6.05 -4.62
N VAL A 23 15.06 5.93 -5.32
CA VAL A 23 14.75 4.75 -6.16
C VAL A 23 15.81 4.59 -7.25
N TRP A 24 16.14 5.66 -7.95
CA TRP A 24 17.21 5.66 -8.95
C TRP A 24 18.54 5.21 -8.38
N ASP A 25 18.95 5.76 -7.23
CA ASP A 25 20.22 5.42 -6.60
C ASP A 25 20.32 3.93 -6.24
N LYS A 26 19.21 3.34 -5.76
CA LYS A 26 19.15 1.90 -5.45
C LYS A 26 19.26 1.04 -6.71
N ARG A 27 18.57 1.44 -7.78
CA ARG A 27 18.68 0.81 -9.09
C ARG A 27 20.12 0.82 -9.62
N GLU A 28 20.76 2.00 -9.64
CA GLU A 28 22.14 2.12 -10.11
C GLU A 28 23.13 1.35 -9.21
N GLN A 29 22.90 1.35 -7.91
CA GLN A 29 23.71 0.57 -6.98
C GLN A 29 23.65 -0.93 -7.29
N CYS A 30 22.43 -1.47 -7.54
CA CYS A 30 22.26 -2.86 -7.95
C CYS A 30 23.01 -3.14 -9.26
N ARG A 31 22.77 -2.32 -10.29
CA ARG A 31 23.37 -2.48 -11.61
C ARG A 31 24.92 -2.41 -11.61
N LEU A 32 25.48 -1.44 -10.88
CA LEU A 32 26.92 -1.22 -10.88
C LEU A 32 27.70 -2.20 -10.00
N ARG A 33 27.07 -2.65 -8.91
CA ARG A 33 27.74 -3.54 -7.94
C ARG A 33 27.36 -5.01 -8.10
N ASN A 34 26.34 -5.29 -8.93
CA ASN A 34 25.76 -6.61 -9.15
C ASN A 34 25.33 -7.30 -7.83
N ILE A 35 24.74 -6.52 -6.92
CA ILE A 35 24.19 -6.98 -5.63
C ILE A 35 22.72 -6.57 -5.51
N PRO A 36 21.87 -7.37 -4.82
CA PRO A 36 20.49 -6.97 -4.56
C PRO A 36 20.44 -5.69 -3.72
N THR A 37 19.52 -4.82 -4.03
CA THR A 37 19.28 -3.59 -3.28
C THR A 37 17.80 -3.39 -3.04
N ALA A 38 17.44 -2.69 -1.97
CA ALA A 38 16.05 -2.43 -1.61
C ALA A 38 15.84 -0.95 -1.25
N THR A 39 14.68 -0.43 -1.57
CA THR A 39 14.21 0.85 -1.03
C THR A 39 13.76 0.67 0.43
N ALA A 40 13.41 1.74 1.11
CA ALA A 40 12.54 1.68 2.28
C ALA A 40 11.13 1.17 1.90
N PHE A 41 10.25 0.93 2.89
CA PHE A 41 8.85 0.59 2.63
C PHE A 41 8.13 1.77 1.98
N LEU A 42 7.57 1.54 0.83
CA LEU A 42 6.79 2.48 0.04
C LEU A 42 5.30 2.29 0.31
N SER A 43 4.59 3.38 0.51
CA SER A 43 3.13 3.39 0.43
C SER A 43 2.66 3.04 -0.99
N PRO A 44 1.42 2.61 -1.19
CA PRO A 44 0.90 2.32 -2.53
C PRO A 44 1.02 3.49 -3.53
N GLN A 45 0.92 4.72 -3.03
CA GLN A 45 1.12 5.93 -3.85
C GLN A 45 2.58 6.07 -4.30
N GLU A 46 3.53 5.85 -3.40
CA GLU A 46 4.96 5.88 -3.68
C GLU A 46 5.39 4.74 -4.61
N GLN A 47 4.79 3.54 -4.45
CA GLN A 47 4.99 2.42 -5.38
C GLN A 47 4.55 2.78 -6.80
N ALA A 48 3.38 3.42 -6.95
CA ALA A 48 2.90 3.88 -8.24
C ALA A 48 3.83 4.94 -8.86
N ALA A 49 4.40 5.82 -8.05
CA ALA A 49 5.39 6.80 -8.51
C ALA A 49 6.69 6.11 -8.97
N ALA A 50 7.21 5.17 -8.18
CA ALA A 50 8.39 4.40 -8.52
C ALA A 50 8.20 3.59 -9.83
N THR A 51 7.04 2.94 -9.97
CA THR A 51 6.70 2.20 -11.20
C THR A 51 6.63 3.12 -12.43
N ARG A 52 6.12 4.35 -12.29
CA ARG A 52 6.15 5.34 -13.40
C ARG A 52 7.59 5.68 -13.82
N LEU A 53 8.50 5.85 -12.86
CA LEU A 53 9.91 6.09 -13.15
C LEU A 53 10.53 4.91 -13.90
N LEU A 54 10.33 3.68 -13.42
CA LEU A 54 10.86 2.47 -14.05
C LEU A 54 10.34 2.30 -15.49
N ASN A 55 9.05 2.52 -15.69
CA ASN A 55 8.45 2.51 -17.03
C ASN A 55 9.07 3.56 -17.95
N ALA A 56 9.34 4.77 -17.44
CA ALA A 56 9.98 5.83 -18.20
C ALA A 56 11.47 5.53 -18.52
N LEU A 57 12.12 4.71 -17.69
CA LEU A 57 13.47 4.17 -17.94
C LEU A 57 13.47 3.00 -18.93
N GLY A 58 12.31 2.42 -19.21
CA GLY A 58 12.17 1.21 -20.04
C GLY A 58 12.42 -0.09 -19.27
N ASP A 59 12.56 -0.02 -17.96
CA ASP A 59 12.75 -1.21 -17.11
C ASP A 59 11.43 -1.98 -17.01
N ARG A 60 11.42 -3.24 -17.41
CA ARG A 60 10.25 -4.13 -17.34
C ARG A 60 10.47 -5.34 -16.46
N GLU A 61 11.71 -5.64 -16.12
CA GLU A 61 12.16 -6.80 -15.33
C GLU A 61 13.37 -6.42 -14.48
N GLY A 62 13.90 -7.34 -13.68
CA GLY A 62 15.01 -7.08 -12.78
C GLY A 62 14.61 -6.31 -11.51
N TYR A 63 13.31 -6.22 -11.20
CA TYR A 63 12.82 -5.66 -9.94
C TYR A 63 11.52 -6.33 -9.47
N ALA A 64 11.26 -6.25 -8.18
CA ALA A 64 10.04 -6.75 -7.58
C ALA A 64 9.54 -5.83 -6.46
N LEU A 65 8.24 -5.80 -6.22
CA LEU A 65 7.62 -5.15 -5.06
C LEU A 65 7.27 -6.24 -4.04
N TRP A 66 7.95 -6.22 -2.90
CA TRP A 66 7.78 -7.22 -1.85
C TRP A 66 7.56 -6.57 -0.48
N GLY A 67 6.60 -7.08 0.29
CA GLY A 67 6.26 -6.59 1.62
C GLY A 67 6.18 -7.67 2.69
N GLY A 68 6.76 -8.86 2.41
CA GLY A 68 6.81 -10.00 3.33
C GLY A 68 5.67 -11.00 3.15
N TYR A 69 4.59 -10.65 2.43
CA TYR A 69 3.49 -11.57 2.10
C TYR A 69 2.73 -11.10 0.85
N GLN A 70 1.98 -12.01 0.25
CA GLN A 70 1.16 -11.69 -0.93
C GLN A 70 0.00 -10.76 -0.56
N GLY A 71 -0.09 -9.62 -1.24
CA GLY A 71 -1.14 -8.63 -0.98
C GLY A 71 -0.76 -7.56 0.04
N ALA A 72 0.49 -7.51 0.49
CA ALA A 72 0.99 -6.44 1.35
C ALA A 72 0.71 -5.07 0.74
N GLU A 73 0.22 -4.14 1.55
CA GLU A 73 -0.05 -2.76 1.13
C GLU A 73 1.24 -1.96 1.03
N ARG A 74 2.07 -2.00 2.06
CA ARG A 74 3.38 -1.36 2.07
C ARG A 74 4.43 -2.35 1.62
N ARG A 75 5.16 -1.99 0.57
CA ARG A 75 6.16 -2.86 -0.04
C ARG A 75 7.48 -2.13 -0.26
N ARG A 76 8.55 -2.86 -0.21
CA ARG A 76 9.86 -2.39 -0.67
C ARG A 76 9.98 -2.67 -2.16
N LEU A 77 10.62 -1.77 -2.88
CA LEU A 77 11.03 -2.03 -4.25
C LEU A 77 12.44 -2.63 -4.21
N LEU A 78 12.54 -3.86 -4.64
CA LEU A 78 13.78 -4.62 -4.70
C LEU A 78 14.31 -4.58 -6.11
N PHE A 79 15.60 -4.31 -6.28
CA PHE A 79 16.31 -4.45 -7.54
C PHE A 79 17.15 -5.71 -7.48
N LEU A 80 17.02 -6.55 -8.50
CA LEU A 80 17.62 -7.86 -8.58
C LEU A 80 18.79 -7.81 -9.57
N PRO A 81 19.97 -8.28 -9.18
CA PRO A 81 21.08 -8.45 -10.11
C PRO A 81 20.81 -9.60 -11.08
N ASP A 82 21.51 -9.67 -12.20
CA ASP A 82 21.25 -10.62 -13.31
C ASP A 82 21.28 -12.09 -12.89
N TRP A 83 21.99 -12.43 -11.83
CA TRP A 83 22.06 -13.79 -11.29
C TRP A 83 20.90 -14.19 -10.38
N MET A 84 20.01 -13.25 -10.03
CA MET A 84 18.90 -13.43 -9.08
C MET A 84 17.56 -13.31 -9.80
N ALA A 85 16.86 -14.41 -10.01
CA ALA A 85 15.58 -14.42 -10.74
C ALA A 85 14.41 -13.92 -9.89
N GLU A 86 14.42 -14.20 -8.58
CA GLU A 86 13.34 -13.85 -7.65
C GLU A 86 13.91 -13.23 -6.38
N PRO A 87 13.18 -12.30 -5.71
CA PRO A 87 13.60 -11.77 -4.43
C PRO A 87 13.64 -12.87 -3.36
N ASP A 88 14.60 -12.78 -2.48
CA ASP A 88 14.62 -13.57 -1.26
C ASP A 88 13.87 -12.87 -0.11
N ASP A 89 13.57 -13.61 0.95
CA ASP A 89 12.87 -13.09 2.12
C ASP A 89 13.72 -12.17 3.00
N SER A 90 15.04 -12.10 2.75
CA SER A 90 15.96 -11.27 3.54
C SER A 90 15.67 -9.77 3.46
N ALA A 91 14.91 -9.36 2.45
CA ALA A 91 14.54 -7.96 2.25
C ALA A 91 13.52 -7.43 3.27
N VAL A 92 12.80 -8.28 3.99
CA VAL A 92 11.76 -7.92 4.96
C VAL A 92 11.89 -8.82 6.17
N ALA A 93 11.71 -8.28 7.37
CA ALA A 93 11.61 -9.05 8.60
C ALA A 93 10.24 -8.87 9.25
N ALA A 94 9.85 -9.80 10.09
CA ALA A 94 8.60 -9.72 10.84
C ALA A 94 8.81 -9.93 12.34
N LEU A 95 7.95 -9.28 13.13
CA LEU A 95 7.85 -9.40 14.58
C LEU A 95 6.42 -9.72 14.97
N ARG A 96 6.27 -10.54 16.00
CA ARG A 96 5.01 -10.69 16.72
C ARG A 96 5.07 -9.94 18.05
N ALA A 97 4.09 -9.08 18.29
CA ALA A 97 3.93 -8.36 19.54
C ALA A 97 2.62 -8.79 20.21
N VAL A 98 2.71 -9.36 21.41
CA VAL A 98 1.57 -9.88 22.19
C VAL A 98 1.35 -9.00 23.41
N CYS A 99 0.13 -8.55 23.61
CA CYS A 99 -0.30 -7.82 24.82
C CYS A 99 -0.36 -8.76 26.01
N ARG A 100 0.38 -8.48 27.09
CA ARG A 100 0.45 -9.35 28.26
C ARG A 100 -0.87 -9.50 29.00
N SER A 101 -1.72 -8.49 28.98
CA SER A 101 -3.06 -8.54 29.56
C SER A 101 -4.10 -9.18 28.62
N GLY A 102 -3.75 -9.44 27.37
CA GLY A 102 -4.70 -9.84 26.34
C GLY A 102 -5.58 -8.70 25.82
N ALA A 103 -5.24 -7.44 26.12
CA ALA A 103 -6.00 -6.28 25.66
C ALA A 103 -5.99 -6.17 24.12
N SER A 104 -7.08 -5.68 23.58
CA SER A 104 -7.19 -5.38 22.15
C SER A 104 -6.76 -3.94 21.90
N LEU A 105 -5.64 -3.79 21.19
CA LEU A 105 -5.12 -2.51 20.71
C LEU A 105 -5.43 -2.33 19.22
N THR A 106 -5.44 -1.09 18.78
CA THR A 106 -5.67 -0.75 17.37
C THR A 106 -4.37 -0.65 16.59
N HIS A 107 -4.47 -0.69 15.27
CA HIS A 107 -3.33 -0.41 14.37
C HIS A 107 -2.62 0.91 14.75
N ARG A 108 -3.38 1.95 15.13
CA ARG A 108 -2.84 3.25 15.50
C ARG A 108 -2.01 3.19 16.78
N ASP A 109 -2.43 2.39 17.74
CA ASP A 109 -1.72 2.25 19.02
C ASP A 109 -0.36 1.57 18.79
N PHE A 110 -0.32 0.47 18.03
CA PHE A 110 0.91 -0.20 17.68
C PHE A 110 1.83 0.68 16.83
N LEU A 111 1.32 1.33 15.78
CA LEU A 111 2.12 2.22 14.95
C LEU A 111 2.70 3.38 15.77
N GLY A 112 1.88 4.01 16.61
CA GLY A 112 2.30 5.12 17.46
C GLY A 112 3.41 4.71 18.43
N SER A 113 3.32 3.51 19.02
CA SER A 113 4.33 3.01 19.96
C SER A 113 5.68 2.73 19.29
N VAL A 114 5.66 2.14 18.08
CA VAL A 114 6.89 1.90 17.31
C VAL A 114 7.52 3.21 16.87
N MET A 115 6.73 4.18 16.43
CA MET A 115 7.24 5.50 16.04
C MET A 115 7.79 6.28 17.23
N ALA A 116 7.23 6.11 18.43
CA ALA A 116 7.74 6.74 19.65
C ALA A 116 9.15 6.28 20.04
N LEU A 117 9.60 5.12 19.55
CA LEU A 117 10.97 4.63 19.68
C LEU A 117 11.95 5.30 18.70
N GLY A 118 11.50 6.27 17.90
CA GLY A 118 12.34 7.00 16.95
C GLY A 118 12.43 6.39 15.55
N LEU A 119 11.67 5.32 15.26
CA LEU A 119 11.61 4.78 13.91
C LEU A 119 10.72 5.65 13.01
N THR A 120 11.16 5.81 11.76
CA THR A 120 10.36 6.49 10.73
C THR A 120 9.38 5.53 10.08
N ARG A 121 8.27 6.05 9.55
CA ARG A 121 7.22 5.24 8.90
C ARG A 121 7.74 4.41 7.72
N GLU A 122 8.78 4.87 7.06
CA GLU A 122 9.43 4.20 5.93
C GLU A 122 10.19 2.92 6.31
N LYS A 123 10.50 2.71 7.60
CA LYS A 123 11.09 1.46 8.12
C LYS A 123 10.04 0.42 8.53
N ILE A 124 8.76 0.78 8.51
CA ILE A 124 7.65 -0.05 8.96
C ILE A 124 6.78 -0.40 7.75
N GLY A 125 6.59 -1.68 7.53
CA GLY A 125 5.66 -2.24 6.55
C GLY A 125 4.22 -2.22 7.05
N ASP A 126 3.49 -3.32 6.80
CA ASP A 126 2.13 -3.50 7.30
C ASP A 126 2.14 -3.93 8.77
N ILE A 127 1.12 -3.51 9.50
CA ILE A 127 0.81 -3.94 10.86
C ILE A 127 -0.47 -4.75 10.80
N LEU A 128 -0.36 -6.05 11.00
CA LEU A 128 -1.46 -7.00 10.95
C LEU A 128 -1.97 -7.19 12.38
N VAL A 129 -3.05 -6.48 12.72
CA VAL A 129 -3.65 -6.54 14.07
C VAL A 129 -4.42 -7.83 14.21
N GLU A 130 -4.22 -8.52 15.35
CA GLU A 130 -4.90 -9.74 15.74
C GLU A 130 -5.45 -9.64 17.18
N SER A 131 -6.21 -10.64 17.60
CA SER A 131 -6.71 -10.67 18.98
C SER A 131 -5.54 -10.76 19.97
N GLY A 132 -5.43 -9.76 20.84
CA GLY A 132 -4.38 -9.69 21.86
C GLY A 132 -2.99 -9.28 21.36
N GLY A 133 -2.85 -8.75 20.12
CA GLY A 133 -1.54 -8.33 19.63
C GLY A 133 -1.51 -7.90 18.17
N CYS A 134 -0.33 -7.97 17.58
CA CYS A 134 -0.15 -7.73 16.15
C CYS A 134 1.10 -8.44 15.61
N GLN A 135 1.15 -8.58 14.31
CA GLN A 135 2.36 -8.92 13.55
C GLN A 135 2.78 -7.69 12.76
N VAL A 136 4.06 -7.38 12.75
CA VAL A 136 4.58 -6.15 12.11
C VAL A 136 5.70 -6.51 11.16
N LEU A 137 5.57 -6.07 9.91
CA LEU A 137 6.63 -6.16 8.89
C LEU A 137 7.55 -4.96 9.06
N VAL A 138 8.86 -5.19 9.07
CA VAL A 138 9.87 -4.15 9.33
C VAL A 138 11.07 -4.28 8.40
N ASP A 139 11.83 -3.19 8.28
CA ASP A 139 13.18 -3.23 7.72
C ASP A 139 14.03 -4.20 8.56
N PRO A 140 14.72 -5.18 7.94
CA PRO A 140 15.56 -6.15 8.66
C PRO A 140 16.55 -5.51 9.63
N LEU A 141 17.10 -4.34 9.30
CA LEU A 141 18.00 -3.61 10.19
C LEU A 141 17.32 -3.09 11.48
N SER A 142 16.01 -3.09 11.54
CA SER A 142 15.24 -2.65 12.71
C SER A 142 14.80 -3.81 13.61
N LEU A 143 15.03 -5.07 13.19
CA LEU A 143 14.54 -6.26 13.86
C LEU A 143 15.05 -6.37 15.30
N ASP A 144 16.37 -6.37 15.49
CA ASP A 144 17.00 -6.53 16.79
C ASP A 144 16.66 -5.38 17.74
N PHE A 145 16.69 -4.15 17.21
CA PHE A 145 16.30 -2.97 17.98
C PHE A 145 14.89 -3.07 18.52
N LEU A 146 13.92 -3.41 17.66
CA LEU A 146 12.52 -3.55 18.09
C LEU A 146 12.31 -4.73 19.03
N THR A 147 12.97 -5.85 18.81
CA THR A 147 12.88 -7.01 19.69
C THR A 147 13.33 -6.67 21.12
N GLN A 148 14.33 -5.81 21.26
CA GLN A 148 14.89 -5.43 22.56
C GLN A 148 14.18 -4.22 23.20
N SER A 149 13.69 -3.29 22.41
CA SER A 149 13.25 -1.97 22.88
C SER A 149 11.74 -1.76 22.84
N TRP A 150 10.98 -2.55 22.07
CA TRP A 150 9.55 -2.38 21.96
C TRP A 150 8.80 -3.21 22.99
N ASP A 151 8.69 -2.70 24.20
CA ASP A 151 8.13 -3.39 25.36
C ASP A 151 6.72 -2.95 25.75
N SER A 152 6.17 -1.93 25.07
CA SER A 152 4.87 -1.35 25.42
C SER A 152 4.20 -0.63 24.25
N ALA A 153 2.86 -0.60 24.26
CA ALA A 153 2.03 0.22 23.38
C ALA A 153 0.96 0.91 24.23
N GLY A 154 1.07 2.22 24.38
CA GLY A 154 0.26 2.98 25.31
C GLY A 154 0.50 2.53 26.76
N ARG A 155 -0.54 2.01 27.42
CA ARG A 155 -0.45 1.47 28.79
C ARG A 155 -0.19 -0.02 28.85
N GLU A 156 -0.27 -0.72 27.71
CA GLU A 156 -0.10 -2.16 27.62
C GLU A 156 1.37 -2.56 27.53
N ARG A 157 1.75 -3.58 28.27
CA ARG A 157 3.04 -4.25 28.15
C ARG A 157 2.99 -5.30 27.06
N LEU A 158 4.04 -5.32 26.24
CA LEU A 158 4.17 -6.24 25.13
C LEU A 158 5.25 -7.31 25.43
N THR A 159 5.06 -8.46 24.81
CA THR A 159 6.12 -9.44 24.58
C THR A 159 6.37 -9.46 23.08
N VAL A 160 7.57 -9.09 22.66
CA VAL A 160 7.95 -8.97 21.24
C VAL A 160 8.98 -10.02 20.88
N THR A 161 8.71 -10.77 19.83
CA THR A 161 9.57 -11.85 19.34
C THR A 161 9.72 -11.77 17.81
N PRO A 162 10.88 -12.14 17.25
CA PRO A 162 11.00 -12.36 15.81
C PRO A 162 9.99 -13.39 15.32
N LEU A 163 9.46 -13.20 14.13
CA LEU A 163 8.48 -14.09 13.48
C LEU A 163 9.00 -14.46 12.09
N PRO A 164 9.19 -15.76 11.79
CA PRO A 164 9.46 -16.21 10.43
C PRO A 164 8.34 -15.78 9.47
N LEU A 165 8.67 -15.39 8.23
CA LEU A 165 7.67 -14.92 7.28
C LEU A 165 6.65 -16.00 6.90
N GLU A 166 7.06 -17.26 6.89
CA GLU A 166 6.20 -18.42 6.67
C GLU A 166 5.15 -18.66 7.77
N GLU A 167 5.37 -18.11 8.95
CA GLU A 167 4.44 -18.18 10.09
C GLU A 167 3.48 -16.98 10.15
N LEU A 168 3.57 -16.05 9.20
CA LEU A 168 2.67 -14.91 9.15
C LEU A 168 1.22 -15.36 8.97
N THR A 169 0.37 -14.84 9.83
CA THR A 169 -1.08 -15.02 9.72
C THR A 169 -1.70 -13.73 9.19
N VAL A 170 -2.04 -13.71 7.91
CA VAL A 170 -2.66 -12.54 7.30
C VAL A 170 -4.16 -12.52 7.64
N PRO A 171 -4.65 -11.55 8.41
CA PRO A 171 -6.08 -11.44 8.70
C PRO A 171 -6.86 -11.30 7.40
N LYS A 172 -7.92 -12.08 7.24
CA LYS A 172 -8.84 -11.88 6.12
C LYS A 172 -9.46 -10.51 6.25
N ALA A 173 -9.20 -9.64 5.28
CA ALA A 173 -9.86 -8.35 5.25
C ALA A 173 -11.39 -8.55 5.27
N ALA A 174 -12.07 -7.88 6.19
CA ALA A 174 -13.52 -7.87 6.20
C ALA A 174 -13.98 -7.11 4.95
N VAL A 175 -14.53 -7.83 3.99
CA VAL A 175 -14.97 -7.28 2.70
C VAL A 175 -16.49 -7.46 2.59
N LYS A 176 -17.17 -6.35 2.34
CA LYS A 176 -18.58 -6.34 1.95
C LYS A 176 -18.68 -6.26 0.43
N GLU A 177 -19.28 -7.27 -0.18
CA GLU A 177 -19.60 -7.25 -1.59
C GLU A 177 -20.86 -6.41 -1.83
N VAL A 178 -20.76 -5.41 -2.70
CA VAL A 178 -21.89 -4.57 -3.14
C VAL A 178 -22.15 -4.90 -4.60
N ARG A 179 -23.32 -5.46 -4.88
CA ARG A 179 -23.82 -5.71 -6.24
C ARG A 179 -24.83 -4.64 -6.60
N ASP A 180 -24.57 -3.93 -7.69
CA ASP A 180 -25.44 -2.83 -8.15
C ASP A 180 -25.40 -2.71 -9.67
N THR A 181 -26.19 -1.78 -10.20
CA THR A 181 -26.13 -1.39 -11.61
C THR A 181 -25.90 0.10 -11.73
N VAL A 182 -24.88 0.51 -12.47
CA VAL A 182 -24.54 1.92 -12.71
C VAL A 182 -24.89 2.34 -14.14
N SER A 183 -25.18 3.62 -14.34
CA SER A 183 -25.47 4.15 -15.69
C SER A 183 -24.22 4.26 -16.57
N SER A 184 -23.04 4.38 -15.96
CA SER A 184 -21.74 4.42 -16.63
C SER A 184 -20.63 4.15 -15.62
N LEU A 185 -19.44 3.78 -16.10
CA LEU A 185 -18.25 3.56 -15.28
C LEU A 185 -17.53 4.88 -14.95
N ARG A 186 -18.29 5.90 -14.59
CA ARG A 186 -17.74 7.16 -14.08
C ARG A 186 -17.44 7.01 -12.59
N LEU A 187 -16.40 7.70 -12.14
CA LEU A 187 -15.97 7.66 -10.74
C LEU A 187 -17.11 8.05 -9.77
N ASP A 188 -17.90 9.10 -10.08
CA ASP A 188 -19.04 9.53 -9.26
C ASP A 188 -20.10 8.44 -9.09
N ASN A 189 -20.40 7.69 -10.15
CA ASN A 189 -21.39 6.62 -10.12
C ASN A 189 -20.90 5.40 -9.32
N VAL A 190 -19.64 4.97 -9.56
CA VAL A 190 -19.06 3.80 -8.88
C VAL A 190 -18.83 4.12 -7.39
N LEU A 191 -18.38 5.33 -7.06
CA LEU A 191 -18.21 5.80 -5.68
C LEU A 191 -19.57 5.83 -4.95
N ALA A 192 -20.61 6.36 -5.60
CA ALA A 192 -21.98 6.40 -5.04
C ALA A 192 -22.47 5.00 -4.69
N SER A 193 -22.34 4.06 -5.63
CA SER A 193 -22.73 2.66 -5.44
C SER A 193 -21.92 1.99 -4.32
N GLY A 194 -20.58 2.09 -4.35
CA GLY A 194 -19.69 1.38 -3.41
C GLY A 194 -19.81 1.85 -1.97
N PHE A 195 -20.11 3.12 -1.74
CA PHE A 195 -20.20 3.69 -0.39
C PHE A 195 -21.64 4.03 0.04
N GLY A 196 -22.64 3.80 -0.80
CA GLY A 196 -24.03 4.11 -0.48
C GLY A 196 -24.31 5.61 -0.43
N LEU A 197 -23.68 6.41 -1.28
CA LEU A 197 -23.85 7.85 -1.37
C LEU A 197 -24.87 8.21 -2.47
N SER A 198 -25.48 9.39 -2.36
CA SER A 198 -26.13 9.99 -3.52
C SER A 198 -25.09 10.39 -4.56
N ARG A 199 -25.42 10.37 -5.85
CA ARG A 199 -24.53 10.76 -6.93
C ARG A 199 -23.97 12.19 -6.76
N GLY A 200 -24.83 13.13 -6.32
CA GLY A 200 -24.40 14.50 -6.06
C GLY A 200 -23.35 14.59 -4.95
N LYS A 201 -23.56 13.81 -3.86
CA LYS A 201 -22.58 13.76 -2.75
C LYS A 201 -21.28 13.09 -3.17
N ALA A 202 -21.34 12.05 -4.00
CA ALA A 202 -20.15 11.40 -4.55
C ALA A 202 -19.36 12.37 -5.44
N ALA A 203 -20.01 13.11 -6.34
CA ALA A 203 -19.37 14.11 -7.19
C ALA A 203 -18.71 15.21 -6.35
N GLU A 204 -19.41 15.77 -5.38
CA GLU A 204 -18.87 16.79 -4.44
C GLU A 204 -17.63 16.27 -3.68
N THR A 205 -17.66 15.00 -3.26
CA THR A 205 -16.54 14.37 -2.53
C THR A 205 -15.31 14.21 -3.42
N VAL A 206 -15.50 13.87 -4.70
CA VAL A 206 -14.42 13.80 -5.70
C VAL A 206 -13.84 15.20 -5.96
N GLU A 207 -14.67 16.21 -6.20
CA GLU A 207 -14.23 17.59 -6.47
C GLU A 207 -13.43 18.19 -5.32
N LYS A 208 -13.76 17.85 -4.08
CA LYS A 208 -13.01 18.24 -2.87
C LYS A 208 -11.65 17.56 -2.74
N GLY A 209 -11.28 16.66 -3.66
CA GLY A 209 -10.00 15.93 -3.61
C GLY A 209 -9.92 14.89 -2.47
N ALA A 210 -11.08 14.45 -1.94
CA ALA A 210 -11.12 13.43 -0.91
C ALA A 210 -11.06 11.99 -1.47
N VAL A 211 -11.01 11.83 -2.80
CA VAL A 211 -11.03 10.53 -3.47
C VAL A 211 -9.72 10.29 -4.23
N GLN A 212 -9.22 9.07 -4.11
CA GLN A 212 -8.08 8.59 -4.89
C GLN A 212 -8.54 7.43 -5.77
N VAL A 213 -8.03 7.35 -6.98
CA VAL A 213 -8.15 6.21 -7.88
C VAL A 213 -6.74 5.67 -8.11
N ASN A 214 -6.53 4.41 -7.78
CA ASN A 214 -5.22 3.77 -7.82
C ASN A 214 -4.15 4.63 -7.12
N TYR A 215 -4.49 5.04 -5.88
CA TYR A 215 -3.65 5.83 -4.98
C TYR A 215 -3.26 7.23 -5.48
N THR A 216 -3.89 7.70 -6.57
CA THR A 216 -3.71 9.06 -7.09
C THR A 216 -4.96 9.89 -6.86
N VAL A 217 -4.82 11.07 -6.25
CA VAL A 217 -5.94 11.99 -6.00
C VAL A 217 -6.62 12.33 -7.34
N CYS A 218 -7.94 12.21 -7.36
CA CYS A 218 -8.76 12.54 -8.50
C CYS A 218 -9.83 13.57 -8.08
N GLN A 219 -9.92 14.67 -8.84
CA GLN A 219 -10.91 15.72 -8.65
C GLN A 219 -11.91 15.80 -9.82
N LYS A 220 -11.88 14.81 -10.72
CA LYS A 220 -12.79 14.74 -11.87
C LYS A 220 -13.85 13.67 -11.62
N PRO A 221 -15.12 14.04 -11.30
CA PRO A 221 -16.19 13.07 -11.03
C PRO A 221 -16.51 12.17 -12.23
N ASP A 222 -16.30 12.67 -13.43
CA ASP A 222 -16.53 11.98 -14.69
C ASP A 222 -15.37 11.10 -15.16
N LYS A 223 -14.27 11.03 -14.40
CA LYS A 223 -13.16 10.13 -14.73
C LYS A 223 -13.66 8.71 -14.93
N PRO A 224 -13.37 8.06 -16.07
CA PRO A 224 -13.69 6.65 -16.26
C PRO A 224 -12.85 5.78 -15.32
N VAL A 225 -13.49 4.73 -14.78
CA VAL A 225 -12.85 3.70 -13.96
C VAL A 225 -13.11 2.33 -14.56
N SER A 226 -12.23 1.38 -14.28
CA SER A 226 -12.23 0.04 -14.85
C SER A 226 -12.24 -1.04 -13.77
N ALA A 227 -12.59 -2.28 -14.15
CA ALA A 227 -12.44 -3.41 -13.26
C ALA A 227 -10.97 -3.54 -12.80
N GLY A 228 -10.78 -3.81 -11.51
CA GLY A 228 -9.49 -3.81 -10.83
C GLY A 228 -9.10 -2.47 -10.19
N ASP A 229 -9.77 -1.35 -10.54
CA ASP A 229 -9.44 -0.05 -9.95
C ASP A 229 -9.75 0.00 -8.46
N VAL A 230 -8.77 0.47 -7.70
CA VAL A 230 -8.87 0.74 -6.26
C VAL A 230 -9.32 2.18 -6.05
N ILE A 231 -10.45 2.36 -5.37
CA ILE A 231 -11.01 3.67 -5.05
C ILE A 231 -10.96 3.85 -3.54
N THR A 232 -10.20 4.84 -3.08
CA THR A 232 -10.11 5.21 -1.66
C THR A 232 -10.83 6.53 -1.44
N CYS A 233 -11.69 6.59 -0.45
CA CYS A 233 -12.42 7.81 -0.07
C CYS A 233 -12.10 8.16 1.37
N ARG A 234 -11.54 9.37 1.62
CA ARG A 234 -11.19 9.84 2.96
C ARG A 234 -12.43 9.83 3.86
N GLY A 235 -12.34 9.16 5.00
CA GLY A 235 -13.43 9.03 5.98
C GLY A 235 -14.45 7.92 5.69
N LEU A 236 -14.43 7.31 4.49
CA LEU A 236 -15.33 6.20 4.12
C LEU A 236 -14.62 4.86 3.90
N GLY A 237 -13.30 4.89 3.70
CA GLY A 237 -12.48 3.70 3.49
C GLY A 237 -12.14 3.43 2.02
N LYS A 238 -11.95 2.15 1.69
CA LYS A 238 -11.47 1.67 0.40
C LYS A 238 -12.48 0.71 -0.24
N CYS A 239 -12.63 0.79 -1.55
CA CYS A 239 -13.33 -0.23 -2.33
C CYS A 239 -12.56 -0.55 -3.62
N VAL A 240 -12.84 -1.71 -4.21
CA VAL A 240 -12.32 -2.15 -5.50
C VAL A 240 -13.51 -2.42 -6.41
N LEU A 241 -13.50 -1.87 -7.61
CA LEU A 241 -14.41 -2.26 -8.67
C LEU A 241 -13.97 -3.63 -9.18
N ASP A 242 -14.61 -4.69 -8.70
CA ASP A 242 -14.16 -6.06 -8.93
C ASP A 242 -14.48 -6.55 -10.34
N THR A 243 -15.76 -6.51 -10.70
CA THR A 243 -16.21 -6.94 -12.02
C THR A 243 -17.23 -5.97 -12.61
N VAL A 244 -17.27 -5.95 -13.94
CA VAL A 244 -18.25 -5.21 -14.74
C VAL A 244 -18.91 -6.18 -15.70
N GLY A 245 -20.23 -6.30 -15.62
CA GLY A 245 -21.02 -7.16 -16.50
C GLY A 245 -21.46 -6.49 -17.81
N SER A 246 -22.08 -7.27 -18.69
CA SER A 246 -22.65 -6.78 -19.94
C SER A 246 -23.84 -5.86 -19.68
N PRO A 247 -24.08 -4.85 -20.54
CA PRO A 247 -25.19 -3.92 -20.38
C PRO A 247 -26.54 -4.63 -20.27
N THR A 248 -27.37 -4.20 -19.33
CA THR A 248 -28.75 -4.68 -19.19
C THR A 248 -29.66 -4.15 -20.32
N LYS A 249 -30.86 -4.67 -20.45
CA LYS A 249 -31.86 -4.18 -21.40
C LYS A 249 -32.17 -2.66 -21.27
N LYS A 250 -31.88 -2.08 -20.10
CA LYS A 250 -32.04 -0.63 -19.81
C LYS A 250 -30.71 0.14 -19.98
N ASN A 251 -29.74 -0.44 -20.68
CA ASN A 251 -28.39 0.13 -20.91
C ASN A 251 -27.65 0.52 -19.63
N ARG A 252 -27.85 -0.23 -18.53
CA ARG A 252 -27.10 -0.08 -17.28
C ARG A 252 -26.07 -1.19 -17.15
N LEU A 253 -24.94 -0.90 -16.52
CA LEU A 253 -23.83 -1.83 -16.32
C LEU A 253 -23.94 -2.45 -14.93
N PRO A 254 -24.11 -3.78 -14.81
CA PRO A 254 -23.97 -4.48 -13.55
C PRO A 254 -22.54 -4.38 -13.07
N VAL A 255 -22.35 -4.08 -11.79
CA VAL A 255 -21.01 -3.99 -11.16
C VAL A 255 -20.99 -4.77 -9.86
N VAL A 256 -19.86 -5.37 -9.58
CA VAL A 256 -19.52 -5.92 -8.27
C VAL A 256 -18.41 -5.08 -7.68
N ILE A 257 -18.65 -4.53 -6.50
CA ILE A 257 -17.70 -3.66 -5.79
C ILE A 257 -17.38 -4.32 -4.45
N ARG A 258 -16.10 -4.58 -4.19
CA ARG A 258 -15.64 -5.06 -2.89
C ARG A 258 -15.26 -3.87 -2.01
N ARG A 259 -16.05 -3.62 -0.98
CA ARG A 259 -15.78 -2.58 0.01
C ARG A 259 -15.07 -3.19 1.23
N PHE A 260 -13.93 -2.65 1.59
CA PHE A 260 -13.20 -3.00 2.81
C PHE A 260 -13.83 -2.30 4.00
N ILE A 261 -14.10 -3.05 5.07
CA ILE A 261 -14.80 -2.58 6.28
C ILE A 261 -13.80 -2.46 7.43
#